data_9a71defba516aec9aeb11daa3f622968
#
_entry.id   9a71defba516aec9aeb11daa3f622968
#
_cell.length_a   1.000
_cell.length_b   1.000
_cell.length_c   1.000
_cell.angle_alpha   90.00
_cell.angle_beta   90.00
_cell.angle_gamma   90.00
#
_symmetry.space_group_name_H-M   'P 1'
#
loop_
_entity.id
_entity.type
_entity.pdbx_description
1 polymer ?
#
loop_
_entity_poly.entity_id
_entity_poly.type
_entity_poly.pdbx_seq_one_letter_code
_entity_poly.pdbx_strand_id
1 'polypeptide(L)'
;MEIGVCGGPREWQMLARYRYDYCEGVLAWLASLDEDGFADAKRARAESGLDVACFNGLIPGGFDLYGTGPDDLRAYLSRAFSRAAGLGGKIAVLGSGHARRVPAGMEKAEALARFADITYRCGEVAQSFGMKIAIEPLCYREDTLLNTVADGVALCRTVGHPAVGVLLDFYHFRENGESLSELASLPDLPSRLFHVHLARPDSDRGAPTEADVPAMRPWAEALRAMHYTGRISLECVFRSDFETAIRSAYPATDIFREL
;
A
#
# COMPACT_ATOMS: atom_id res chain seq x y z
N MET A 1 -5.10 11.06 -11.59
CA MET A 1 -5.00 10.05 -10.51
C MET A 1 -5.61 10.62 -9.25
N GLU A 2 -6.19 9.78 -8.38
CA GLU A 2 -6.67 10.19 -7.05
C GLU A 2 -5.50 10.19 -6.07
N ILE A 3 -5.40 11.23 -5.23
CA ILE A 3 -4.32 11.40 -4.25
C ILE A 3 -4.87 11.25 -2.84
N GLY A 4 -4.30 10.33 -2.06
CA GLY A 4 -4.61 10.11 -0.65
C GLY A 4 -3.41 10.31 0.26
N VAL A 5 -3.65 10.13 1.56
CA VAL A 5 -2.61 10.22 2.59
C VAL A 5 -2.82 9.11 3.61
N CYS A 6 -1.72 8.47 4.03
CA CYS A 6 -1.73 7.50 5.12
C CYS A 6 -1.93 8.20 6.47
N GLY A 7 -2.89 7.70 7.24
CA GLY A 7 -3.19 8.25 8.57
C GLY A 7 -4.33 7.53 9.27
N GLY A 8 -4.56 7.89 10.53
CA GLY A 8 -5.64 7.39 11.36
C GLY A 8 -6.89 8.29 11.36
N PRO A 9 -7.89 7.99 12.22
CA PRO A 9 -9.16 8.72 12.26
C PRO A 9 -9.05 10.24 12.46
N ARG A 10 -8.06 10.69 13.22
CA ARG A 10 -7.82 12.15 13.41
C ARG A 10 -7.36 12.81 12.12
N GLU A 11 -6.46 12.15 11.40
CA GLU A 11 -5.94 12.61 10.12
C GLU A 11 -7.05 12.59 9.05
N TRP A 12 -7.94 11.58 9.04
CA TRP A 12 -9.06 11.53 8.09
C TRP A 12 -9.98 12.75 8.18
N GLN A 13 -10.35 13.16 9.40
CA GLN A 13 -11.15 14.37 9.63
C GLN A 13 -10.42 15.65 9.19
N MET A 14 -9.09 15.67 9.34
CA MET A 14 -8.28 16.79 8.90
C MET A 14 -8.20 16.85 7.37
N LEU A 15 -7.97 15.69 6.70
CA LEU A 15 -7.86 15.60 5.23
C LEU A 15 -9.11 16.12 4.50
N ALA A 16 -10.30 15.99 5.10
CA ALA A 16 -11.54 16.53 4.57
C ALA A 16 -11.53 18.04 4.28
N ARG A 17 -10.62 18.79 4.91
CA ARG A 17 -10.44 20.24 4.74
C ARG A 17 -9.47 20.60 3.62
N TYR A 18 -8.84 19.59 3.02
CA TYR A 18 -7.75 19.75 2.05
C TYR A 18 -8.09 19.05 0.73
N ARG A 19 -7.22 19.24 -0.28
CA ARG A 19 -7.42 18.74 -1.64
C ARG A 19 -6.99 17.26 -1.81
N TYR A 20 -7.33 16.40 -0.84
CA TYR A 20 -7.09 14.96 -0.94
C TYR A 20 -8.41 14.24 -1.27
N ASP A 21 -8.31 13.17 -2.05
CA ASP A 21 -9.48 12.49 -2.61
C ASP A 21 -9.96 11.35 -1.73
N TYR A 22 -9.05 10.79 -0.92
CA TYR A 22 -9.33 9.66 -0.02
C TYR A 22 -8.31 9.58 1.11
N CYS A 23 -8.58 8.69 2.06
CA CYS A 23 -7.66 8.33 3.14
C CYS A 23 -7.10 6.93 2.92
N GLU A 24 -5.88 6.68 3.41
CA GLU A 24 -5.33 5.35 3.58
C GLU A 24 -5.15 5.04 5.07
N GLY A 25 -5.76 3.94 5.53
CA GLY A 25 -5.70 3.50 6.91
C GLY A 25 -4.70 2.37 7.14
N VAL A 26 -4.56 1.92 8.40
CA VAL A 26 -3.78 0.73 8.76
C VAL A 26 -4.72 -0.43 9.00
N LEU A 27 -4.64 -1.49 8.18
CA LEU A 27 -5.62 -2.57 8.22
C LEU A 27 -5.51 -3.43 9.48
N ALA A 28 -4.30 -3.73 9.93
CA ALA A 28 -4.08 -4.49 11.16
C ALA A 28 -4.65 -3.77 12.41
N TRP A 29 -4.49 -2.43 12.47
CA TRP A 29 -5.13 -1.63 13.51
C TRP A 29 -6.65 -1.73 13.44
N LEU A 30 -7.25 -1.55 12.26
CA LEU A 30 -8.70 -1.63 12.07
C LEU A 30 -9.25 -3.01 12.45
N ALA A 31 -8.54 -4.09 12.10
CA ALA A 31 -8.89 -5.45 12.45
C ALA A 31 -8.81 -5.73 13.97
N SER A 32 -7.94 -5.03 14.70
CA SER A 32 -7.75 -5.22 16.15
C SER A 32 -8.82 -4.55 17.02
N LEU A 33 -9.56 -3.58 16.49
CA LEU A 33 -10.57 -2.85 17.23
C LEU A 33 -11.64 -3.80 17.79
N ASP A 34 -12.26 -3.43 18.91
CA ASP A 34 -13.54 -3.98 19.32
C ASP A 34 -14.71 -3.34 18.54
N GLU A 35 -15.92 -3.65 18.85
CA GLU A 35 -17.09 -3.13 18.12
C GLU A 35 -17.31 -1.64 18.37
N ASP A 36 -17.01 -1.14 19.57
CA ASP A 36 -17.12 0.28 19.91
C ASP A 36 -16.04 1.09 19.17
N GLY A 37 -14.79 0.61 19.17
CA GLY A 37 -13.69 1.23 18.42
C GLY A 37 -13.95 1.23 16.90
N PHE A 38 -14.56 0.17 16.37
CA PHE A 38 -14.96 0.14 14.96
C PHE A 38 -16.11 1.10 14.67
N ALA A 39 -17.08 1.25 15.60
CA ALA A 39 -18.15 2.24 15.47
C ALA A 39 -17.57 3.66 15.46
N ASP A 40 -16.54 3.94 16.28
CA ASP A 40 -15.82 5.22 16.28
C ASP A 40 -15.09 5.47 14.96
N ALA A 41 -14.43 4.47 14.41
CA ALA A 41 -13.77 4.58 13.11
C ALA A 41 -14.78 4.89 11.98
N LYS A 42 -15.96 4.23 11.99
CA LYS A 42 -17.05 4.53 11.04
C LYS A 42 -17.57 5.96 11.18
N ARG A 43 -17.70 6.43 12.41
CA ARG A 43 -18.11 7.82 12.69
C ARG A 43 -17.08 8.83 12.17
N ALA A 44 -15.80 8.61 12.46
CA ALA A 44 -14.71 9.47 11.97
C ALA A 44 -14.68 9.53 10.43
N ARG A 45 -14.85 8.37 9.76
CA ARG A 45 -14.98 8.33 8.29
C ARG A 45 -16.20 9.10 7.80
N ALA A 46 -17.36 8.92 8.42
CA ALA A 46 -18.58 9.62 8.03
C ALA A 46 -18.46 11.15 8.20
N GLU A 47 -17.82 11.60 9.29
CA GLU A 47 -17.57 13.02 9.54
C GLU A 47 -16.54 13.61 8.57
N SER A 48 -15.56 12.82 8.12
CA SER A 48 -14.60 13.28 7.10
C SER A 48 -15.24 13.47 5.72
N GLY A 49 -16.27 12.70 5.40
CA GLY A 49 -16.85 12.67 4.05
C GLY A 49 -15.95 11.99 2.99
N LEU A 50 -14.76 11.52 3.38
CA LEU A 50 -13.83 10.82 2.51
C LEU A 50 -13.90 9.30 2.74
N ASP A 51 -13.73 8.52 1.69
CA ASP A 51 -13.54 7.07 1.83
C ASP A 51 -12.15 6.78 2.41
N VAL A 52 -12.05 5.74 3.26
CA VAL A 52 -10.77 5.11 3.57
C VAL A 52 -10.57 4.02 2.52
N ALA A 53 -10.14 4.45 1.33
CA ALA A 53 -10.17 3.61 0.14
C ALA A 53 -9.02 2.61 0.05
N CYS A 54 -7.89 2.91 0.70
CA CYS A 54 -6.72 2.04 0.74
C CYS A 54 -6.33 1.75 2.19
N PHE A 55 -5.67 0.61 2.39
CA PHE A 55 -5.20 0.18 3.70
C PHE A 55 -3.83 -0.45 3.59
N ASN A 56 -2.81 0.13 4.23
CA ASN A 56 -1.52 -0.51 4.42
C ASN A 56 -1.51 -1.44 5.63
N GLY A 57 -0.37 -2.10 5.89
CA GLY A 57 -0.18 -2.93 7.07
C GLY A 57 -1.21 -4.05 7.20
N LEU A 58 -1.43 -4.85 6.15
CA LEU A 58 -2.40 -5.95 6.16
C LEU A 58 -2.15 -6.95 7.28
N ILE A 59 -0.91 -7.36 7.52
CA ILE A 59 -0.56 -8.37 8.53
C ILE A 59 0.02 -7.68 9.77
N PRO A 60 -0.52 -7.93 10.97
CA PRO A 60 -0.07 -7.28 12.19
C PRO A 60 1.32 -7.77 12.62
N GLY A 61 2.01 -6.94 13.41
CA GLY A 61 3.26 -7.33 14.05
C GLY A 61 3.08 -8.56 14.95
N GLY A 62 4.02 -9.51 14.87
CA GLY A 62 3.97 -10.75 15.65
C GLY A 62 3.06 -11.84 15.08
N PHE A 63 2.39 -11.60 13.95
CA PHE A 63 1.64 -12.64 13.25
C PHE A 63 2.60 -13.61 12.55
N ASP A 64 2.53 -14.89 12.87
CA ASP A 64 3.31 -15.92 12.19
C ASP A 64 2.64 -16.31 10.87
N LEU A 65 3.05 -15.62 9.81
CA LEU A 65 2.43 -15.81 8.49
C LEU A 65 2.65 -17.20 7.92
N TYR A 66 3.78 -17.85 8.24
CA TYR A 66 4.13 -19.18 7.73
C TYR A 66 3.65 -20.33 8.59
N GLY A 67 3.42 -20.08 9.90
CA GLY A 67 2.92 -21.08 10.84
C GLY A 67 1.42 -21.04 11.07
N THR A 68 0.76 -19.94 10.68
CA THR A 68 -0.69 -19.81 10.84
C THR A 68 -1.45 -20.73 9.90
N GLY A 69 -2.39 -21.50 10.45
CA GLY A 69 -3.26 -22.37 9.65
C GLY A 69 -4.17 -21.61 8.69
N PRO A 70 -4.62 -22.24 7.60
CA PRO A 70 -5.44 -21.58 6.57
C PRO A 70 -6.78 -21.05 7.12
N ASP A 71 -7.39 -21.70 8.09
CA ASP A 71 -8.68 -21.28 8.67
C ASP A 71 -8.49 -20.05 9.57
N ASP A 72 -7.43 -20.00 10.37
CA ASP A 72 -7.11 -18.85 11.22
C ASP A 72 -6.74 -17.62 10.37
N LEU A 73 -5.96 -17.82 9.30
CA LEU A 73 -5.68 -16.78 8.35
C LEU A 73 -6.96 -16.26 7.70
N ARG A 74 -7.84 -17.15 7.24
CA ARG A 74 -9.14 -16.77 6.64
C ARG A 74 -10.01 -16.00 7.62
N ALA A 75 -10.09 -16.43 8.87
CA ALA A 75 -10.87 -15.76 9.93
C ALA A 75 -10.35 -14.33 10.16
N TYR A 76 -9.03 -14.16 10.29
CA TYR A 76 -8.39 -12.85 10.40
C TYR A 76 -8.70 -11.96 9.20
N LEU A 77 -8.46 -12.44 7.99
CA LEU A 77 -8.66 -11.69 6.74
C LEU A 77 -10.13 -11.30 6.56
N SER A 78 -11.07 -12.21 6.86
CA SER A 78 -12.51 -11.93 6.74
C SER A 78 -12.94 -10.78 7.67
N ARG A 79 -12.45 -10.77 8.90
CA ARG A 79 -12.67 -9.68 9.85
C ARG A 79 -12.06 -8.36 9.34
N ALA A 80 -10.80 -8.40 8.89
CA ALA A 80 -10.09 -7.24 8.41
C ALA A 80 -10.77 -6.61 7.19
N PHE A 81 -11.07 -7.41 6.17
CA PHE A 81 -11.69 -6.91 4.93
C PHE A 81 -13.15 -6.50 5.10
N SER A 82 -13.94 -7.19 5.95
CA SER A 82 -15.30 -6.76 6.29
C SER A 82 -15.29 -5.34 6.87
N ARG A 83 -14.37 -5.05 7.78
CA ARG A 83 -14.23 -3.73 8.39
C ARG A 83 -13.74 -2.69 7.40
N ALA A 84 -12.73 -3.02 6.60
CA ALA A 84 -12.22 -2.13 5.56
C ALA A 84 -13.29 -1.78 4.53
N ALA A 85 -14.04 -2.75 4.03
CA ALA A 85 -15.15 -2.54 3.11
C ALA A 85 -16.22 -1.63 3.70
N GLY A 86 -16.49 -1.74 5.02
CA GLY A 86 -17.40 -0.87 5.77
C GLY A 86 -16.96 0.60 5.85
N LEU A 87 -15.68 0.90 5.57
CA LEU A 87 -15.12 2.26 5.49
C LEU A 87 -14.89 2.76 4.05
N GLY A 88 -15.28 1.98 3.03
CA GLY A 88 -15.07 2.32 1.62
C GLY A 88 -13.86 1.66 0.98
N GLY A 89 -13.20 0.72 1.67
CA GLY A 89 -11.97 0.05 1.24
C GLY A 89 -12.06 -0.61 -0.14
N LYS A 90 -11.02 -0.41 -0.94
CA LYS A 90 -10.86 -0.97 -2.29
C LYS A 90 -9.55 -1.75 -2.44
N ILE A 91 -8.50 -1.32 -1.75
CA ILE A 91 -7.16 -1.88 -1.87
C ILE A 91 -6.60 -2.15 -0.47
N ALA A 92 -6.00 -3.31 -0.28
CA ALA A 92 -5.19 -3.64 0.89
C ALA A 92 -3.75 -3.94 0.46
N VAL A 93 -2.78 -3.30 1.11
CA VAL A 93 -1.36 -3.43 0.81
C VAL A 93 -0.76 -4.56 1.63
N LEU A 94 -0.15 -5.52 0.94
CA LEU A 94 0.60 -6.63 1.53
C LEU A 94 2.11 -6.31 1.44
N GLY A 95 2.57 -5.38 2.26
CA GLY A 95 3.98 -5.08 2.53
C GLY A 95 4.48 -5.95 3.68
N SER A 96 4.14 -5.57 4.90
CA SER A 96 4.33 -6.36 6.15
C SER A 96 5.65 -7.16 6.23
N GLY A 97 6.79 -6.51 5.95
CA GLY A 97 8.10 -7.18 5.79
C GLY A 97 8.50 -8.03 7.00
N HIS A 98 8.15 -7.59 8.21
CA HIS A 98 8.41 -8.36 9.43
C HIS A 98 7.65 -9.71 9.49
N ALA A 99 6.43 -9.77 8.93
CA ALA A 99 5.61 -11.00 8.95
C ALA A 99 6.00 -11.99 7.85
N ARG A 100 6.54 -11.50 6.73
CA ARG A 100 6.97 -12.36 5.60
C ARG A 100 8.46 -12.68 5.60
N ARG A 101 9.20 -12.28 6.65
CA ARG A 101 10.62 -12.63 6.81
C ARG A 101 10.80 -14.13 6.74
N VAL A 102 11.79 -14.58 5.95
CA VAL A 102 12.08 -16.01 5.79
C VAL A 102 12.40 -16.62 7.14
N PRO A 103 11.66 -17.65 7.61
CA PRO A 103 11.93 -18.32 8.87
C PRO A 103 13.31 -18.97 8.90
N ALA A 104 13.92 -19.03 10.09
CA ALA A 104 15.21 -19.70 10.26
C ALA A 104 15.13 -21.18 9.81
N GLY A 105 16.06 -21.58 8.96
CA GLY A 105 16.13 -22.94 8.42
C GLY A 105 15.22 -23.21 7.21
N MET A 106 14.44 -22.22 6.75
CA MET A 106 13.66 -22.32 5.51
C MET A 106 14.46 -21.71 4.34
N GLU A 107 14.48 -22.41 3.21
CA GLU A 107 15.08 -21.87 2.00
C GLU A 107 14.21 -20.75 1.39
N LYS A 108 14.84 -19.70 0.82
CA LYS A 108 14.14 -18.56 0.22
C LYS A 108 13.11 -18.99 -0.84
N ALA A 109 13.46 -19.98 -1.65
CA ALA A 109 12.54 -20.49 -2.68
C ALA A 109 11.29 -21.14 -2.08
N GLU A 110 11.42 -21.87 -0.97
CA GLU A 110 10.30 -22.45 -0.25
C GLU A 110 9.45 -21.36 0.38
N ALA A 111 10.07 -20.37 1.05
CA ALA A 111 9.36 -19.24 1.62
C ALA A 111 8.54 -18.47 0.56
N LEU A 112 9.13 -18.25 -0.62
CA LEU A 112 8.45 -17.58 -1.74
C LEU A 112 7.24 -18.37 -2.25
N ALA A 113 7.37 -19.69 -2.38
CA ALA A 113 6.28 -20.56 -2.79
C ALA A 113 5.12 -20.55 -1.78
N ARG A 114 5.43 -20.65 -0.48
CA ARG A 114 4.43 -20.52 0.59
C ARG A 114 3.79 -19.14 0.62
N PHE A 115 4.58 -18.09 0.42
CA PHE A 115 4.06 -16.71 0.35
C PHE A 115 3.14 -16.51 -0.85
N ALA A 116 3.40 -17.16 -1.98
CA ALA A 116 2.49 -17.15 -3.13
C ALA A 116 1.13 -17.78 -2.80
N ASP A 117 1.11 -18.94 -2.12
CA ASP A 117 -0.14 -19.59 -1.67
C ASP A 117 -0.92 -18.72 -0.67
N ILE A 118 -0.22 -18.15 0.31
CA ILE A 118 -0.81 -17.21 1.28
C ILE A 118 -1.41 -15.99 0.56
N THR A 119 -0.68 -15.42 -0.40
CA THR A 119 -1.14 -14.27 -1.18
C THR A 119 -2.37 -14.61 -2.03
N TYR A 120 -2.42 -15.82 -2.61
CA TYR A 120 -3.59 -16.30 -3.32
C TYR A 120 -4.83 -16.30 -2.40
N ARG A 121 -4.69 -16.86 -1.19
CA ARG A 121 -5.77 -16.88 -0.17
C ARG A 121 -6.19 -15.47 0.25
N CYS A 122 -5.23 -14.54 0.41
CA CYS A 122 -5.54 -13.14 0.65
C CYS A 122 -6.38 -12.56 -0.49
N GLY A 123 -6.05 -12.87 -1.74
CA GLY A 123 -6.79 -12.47 -2.94
C GLY A 123 -8.23 -12.98 -2.96
N GLU A 124 -8.42 -14.28 -2.66
CA GLU A 124 -9.77 -14.88 -2.58
C GLU A 124 -10.66 -14.15 -1.56
N VAL A 125 -10.13 -13.94 -0.34
CA VAL A 125 -10.91 -13.28 0.71
C VAL A 125 -11.15 -11.81 0.36
N ALA A 126 -10.13 -11.07 -0.10
CA ALA A 126 -10.28 -9.67 -0.51
C ALA A 126 -11.35 -9.52 -1.61
N GLN A 127 -11.33 -10.38 -2.61
CA GLN A 127 -12.30 -10.36 -3.72
C GLN A 127 -13.75 -10.55 -3.24
N SER A 128 -13.98 -11.38 -2.22
CA SER A 128 -15.32 -11.60 -1.66
C SER A 128 -15.90 -10.35 -0.99
N PHE A 129 -15.05 -9.38 -0.62
CA PHE A 129 -15.42 -8.06 -0.10
C PHE A 129 -15.31 -6.95 -1.15
N GLY A 130 -15.08 -7.26 -2.42
CA GLY A 130 -14.92 -6.29 -3.51
C GLY A 130 -13.61 -5.50 -3.42
N MET A 131 -12.59 -6.05 -2.75
CA MET A 131 -11.27 -5.46 -2.53
C MET A 131 -10.19 -6.19 -3.36
N LYS A 132 -9.04 -5.54 -3.49
CA LYS A 132 -7.84 -6.07 -4.15
C LYS A 132 -6.66 -6.07 -3.18
N ILE A 133 -5.68 -6.92 -3.44
CA ILE A 133 -4.39 -6.98 -2.76
C ILE A 133 -3.34 -6.31 -3.66
N ALA A 134 -2.60 -5.36 -3.14
CA ALA A 134 -1.42 -4.80 -3.76
C ALA A 134 -0.17 -5.28 -2.99
N ILE A 135 0.62 -6.15 -3.62
CA ILE A 135 1.87 -6.65 -3.04
C ILE A 135 2.90 -5.53 -3.12
N GLU A 136 3.52 -5.20 -2.01
CA GLU A 136 4.54 -4.17 -1.93
C GLU A 136 5.95 -4.79 -1.82
N PRO A 137 6.79 -4.67 -2.84
CA PRO A 137 8.22 -4.91 -2.71
C PRO A 137 8.84 -3.88 -1.77
N LEU A 138 9.67 -4.34 -0.82
CA LEU A 138 10.28 -3.47 0.18
C LEU A 138 11.80 -3.38 -0.04
N CYS A 139 12.43 -2.32 0.46
CA CYS A 139 13.88 -2.19 0.36
C CYS A 139 14.59 -3.33 1.13
N TYR A 140 15.81 -3.65 0.71
CA TYR A 140 16.61 -4.76 1.26
C TYR A 140 16.89 -4.64 2.77
N ARG A 141 16.73 -3.45 3.35
CA ARG A 141 16.85 -3.26 4.80
C ARG A 141 15.62 -3.78 5.58
N GLU A 142 14.46 -3.78 4.95
CA GLU A 142 13.18 -4.10 5.58
C GLU A 142 12.72 -5.53 5.28
N ASP A 143 13.12 -6.07 4.14
CA ASP A 143 12.74 -7.41 3.70
C ASP A 143 13.86 -8.08 2.89
N THR A 144 13.88 -9.41 2.88
CA THR A 144 14.82 -10.22 2.09
C THR A 144 14.10 -11.16 1.10
N LEU A 145 12.78 -11.17 1.15
CA LEU A 145 11.98 -12.08 0.33
C LEU A 145 11.62 -11.46 -1.03
N LEU A 146 11.12 -10.23 -1.02
CA LEU A 146 10.53 -9.57 -2.20
C LEU A 146 10.94 -8.09 -2.23
N ASN A 147 11.87 -7.74 -3.10
CA ASN A 147 12.51 -6.42 -3.05
C ASN A 147 12.26 -5.55 -4.27
N THR A 148 12.22 -6.10 -5.48
CA THR A 148 12.06 -5.29 -6.69
C THR A 148 10.62 -5.33 -7.22
N VAL A 149 10.24 -4.31 -8.00
CA VAL A 149 8.94 -4.33 -8.71
C VAL A 149 8.85 -5.52 -9.65
N ALA A 150 9.97 -5.92 -10.27
CA ALA A 150 10.06 -7.12 -11.09
C ALA A 150 9.74 -8.40 -10.29
N ASP A 151 10.25 -8.52 -9.05
CA ASP A 151 9.90 -9.63 -8.16
C ASP A 151 8.40 -9.65 -7.85
N GLY A 152 7.81 -8.46 -7.59
CA GLY A 152 6.38 -8.30 -7.35
C GLY A 152 5.53 -8.76 -8.54
N VAL A 153 5.90 -8.38 -9.75
CA VAL A 153 5.24 -8.81 -11.00
C VAL A 153 5.38 -10.32 -11.19
N ALA A 154 6.58 -10.88 -10.96
CA ALA A 154 6.82 -12.32 -11.04
C ALA A 154 5.96 -13.10 -10.03
N LEU A 155 5.86 -12.60 -8.80
CA LEU A 155 5.00 -13.20 -7.77
C LEU A 155 3.52 -13.15 -8.20
N CYS A 156 3.04 -12.02 -8.75
CA CYS A 156 1.67 -11.91 -9.25
C CYS A 156 1.36 -12.94 -10.35
N ARG A 157 2.33 -13.25 -11.23
CA ARG A 157 2.19 -14.31 -12.24
C ARG A 157 2.05 -15.68 -11.59
N THR A 158 2.91 -15.97 -10.59
CA THR A 158 2.88 -17.24 -9.85
C THR A 158 1.56 -17.39 -9.10
N VAL A 159 1.08 -16.34 -8.43
CA VAL A 159 -0.20 -16.33 -7.69
C VAL A 159 -1.38 -16.53 -8.65
N GLY A 160 -1.37 -15.90 -9.83
CA GLY A 160 -2.41 -16.09 -10.85
C GLY A 160 -3.82 -15.63 -10.46
N HIS A 161 -3.97 -14.81 -9.42
CA HIS A 161 -5.28 -14.37 -8.93
C HIS A 161 -5.64 -12.96 -9.45
N PRO A 162 -6.87 -12.72 -9.97
CA PRO A 162 -7.26 -11.44 -10.58
C PRO A 162 -7.31 -10.27 -9.58
N ALA A 163 -7.56 -10.55 -8.31
CA ALA A 163 -7.58 -9.54 -7.25
C ALA A 163 -6.18 -9.27 -6.65
N VAL A 164 -5.11 -9.84 -7.21
CA VAL A 164 -3.74 -9.64 -6.73
C VAL A 164 -2.93 -8.88 -7.78
N GLY A 165 -2.32 -7.79 -7.37
CA GLY A 165 -1.44 -6.94 -8.16
C GLY A 165 -0.27 -6.42 -7.34
N VAL A 166 0.45 -5.46 -7.89
CA VAL A 166 1.66 -4.88 -7.32
C VAL A 166 1.36 -3.46 -6.82
N LEU A 167 2.02 -3.07 -5.75
CA LEU A 167 2.20 -1.69 -5.35
C LEU A 167 3.60 -1.24 -5.77
N LEU A 168 3.70 -0.04 -6.33
CA LEU A 168 4.95 0.67 -6.55
C LEU A 168 5.11 1.73 -5.46
N ASP A 169 6.01 1.49 -4.51
CA ASP A 169 6.46 2.52 -3.57
C ASP A 169 7.76 3.14 -4.10
N PHE A 170 7.71 4.40 -4.46
CA PHE A 170 8.88 5.11 -4.99
C PHE A 170 10.00 5.30 -3.96
N TYR A 171 9.73 5.25 -2.67
CA TYR A 171 10.77 5.22 -1.65
C TYR A 171 11.56 3.90 -1.72
N HIS A 172 10.88 2.75 -1.68
CA HIS A 172 11.53 1.44 -1.75
C HIS A 172 12.22 1.21 -3.10
N PHE A 173 11.56 1.59 -4.21
CA PHE A 173 12.10 1.55 -5.55
C PHE A 173 13.45 2.26 -5.64
N ARG A 174 13.54 3.47 -5.10
CA ARG A 174 14.77 4.25 -5.10
C ARG A 174 15.84 3.67 -4.16
N GLU A 175 15.44 3.26 -2.94
CA GLU A 175 16.37 2.65 -1.97
C GLU A 175 17.00 1.36 -2.48
N ASN A 176 16.32 0.63 -3.36
CA ASN A 176 16.83 -0.56 -4.03
C ASN A 176 17.66 -0.27 -5.28
N GLY A 177 17.74 0.98 -5.71
CA GLY A 177 18.48 1.38 -6.90
C GLY A 177 17.84 0.94 -8.21
N GLU A 178 16.53 0.70 -8.21
CA GLU A 178 15.79 0.35 -9.42
C GLU A 178 15.72 1.56 -10.38
N SER A 179 15.63 1.31 -11.68
CA SER A 179 15.56 2.36 -12.69
C SER A 179 14.19 2.45 -13.38
N LEU A 180 13.78 3.67 -13.73
CA LEU A 180 12.51 3.88 -14.46
C LEU A 180 12.50 3.21 -15.84
N SER A 181 13.67 3.04 -16.49
CA SER A 181 13.79 2.33 -17.76
C SER A 181 13.52 0.82 -17.61
N GLU A 182 13.98 0.22 -16.51
CA GLU A 182 13.66 -1.18 -16.16
C GLU A 182 12.18 -1.33 -15.85
N LEU A 183 11.61 -0.41 -15.07
CA LEU A 183 10.19 -0.37 -14.75
C LEU A 183 9.34 -0.36 -16.01
N ALA A 184 9.66 0.51 -16.98
CA ALA A 184 8.94 0.62 -18.25
C ALA A 184 9.05 -0.64 -19.12
N SER A 185 10.05 -1.51 -18.88
CA SER A 185 10.26 -2.76 -19.62
C SER A 185 9.44 -3.94 -19.09
N LEU A 186 8.74 -3.79 -17.96
CA LEU A 186 7.95 -4.87 -17.34
C LEU A 186 6.57 -4.99 -18.01
N PRO A 187 6.33 -5.98 -18.90
CA PRO A 187 5.16 -5.97 -19.77
C PRO A 187 3.83 -6.11 -19.02
N ASP A 188 3.81 -6.81 -17.89
CA ASP A 188 2.57 -7.04 -17.12
C ASP A 188 2.30 -5.96 -16.07
N LEU A 189 3.28 -5.08 -15.81
CA LEU A 189 3.15 -4.08 -14.77
C LEU A 189 1.95 -3.15 -14.99
N PRO A 190 1.69 -2.60 -16.21
CA PRO A 190 0.57 -1.69 -16.39
C PRO A 190 -0.79 -2.28 -16.01
N SER A 191 -0.99 -3.59 -16.24
CA SER A 191 -2.24 -4.28 -15.90
C SER A 191 -2.31 -4.76 -14.45
N ARG A 192 -1.17 -4.81 -13.75
CA ARG A 192 -1.03 -5.32 -12.39
C ARG A 192 -0.71 -4.23 -11.35
N LEU A 193 -0.43 -3.01 -11.76
CA LEU A 193 -0.18 -1.90 -10.84
C LEU A 193 -1.51 -1.44 -10.24
N PHE A 194 -1.74 -1.81 -8.98
CA PHE A 194 -3.00 -1.52 -8.30
C PHE A 194 -2.92 -0.31 -7.39
N HIS A 195 -1.73 0.02 -6.90
CA HIS A 195 -1.52 1.14 -5.99
C HIS A 195 -0.11 1.72 -6.12
N VAL A 196 0.04 2.97 -5.68
CA VAL A 196 1.32 3.67 -5.65
C VAL A 196 1.48 4.37 -4.30
N HIS A 197 2.66 4.25 -3.70
CA HIS A 197 3.06 5.06 -2.55
C HIS A 197 4.12 6.09 -2.95
N LEU A 198 4.02 7.27 -2.36
CA LEU A 198 4.95 8.37 -2.53
C LEU A 198 5.48 8.86 -1.19
N ALA A 199 6.78 9.12 -1.15
CA ALA A 199 7.43 9.98 -0.18
C ALA A 199 8.40 10.90 -0.95
N ARG A 200 9.07 11.82 -0.25
CA ARG A 200 10.09 12.66 -0.90
C ARG A 200 11.24 11.82 -1.44
N PRO A 201 11.91 12.28 -2.53
CA PRO A 201 12.95 11.50 -3.21
C PRO A 201 14.31 11.54 -2.49
N ASP A 202 14.33 11.42 -1.20
CA ASP A 202 15.52 11.25 -0.38
C ASP A 202 15.34 10.10 0.63
N SER A 203 16.38 9.79 1.39
CA SER A 203 16.38 8.62 2.29
C SER A 203 15.60 8.80 3.60
N ASP A 204 15.03 9.99 3.85
CA ASP A 204 14.36 10.26 5.12
C ASP A 204 12.86 9.88 5.13
N ARG A 205 12.31 9.48 3.97
CA ARG A 205 10.91 9.12 3.76
C ARG A 205 9.93 10.23 4.20
N GLY A 206 10.37 11.50 4.18
CA GLY A 206 9.55 12.64 4.59
C GLY A 206 8.43 12.96 3.59
N ALA A 207 7.51 13.86 3.97
CA ALA A 207 6.53 14.39 3.03
C ALA A 207 7.23 15.24 1.97
N PRO A 208 6.89 15.08 0.67
CA PRO A 208 7.48 15.88 -0.39
C PRO A 208 7.03 17.34 -0.31
N THR A 209 7.82 18.22 -0.92
CA THR A 209 7.56 19.67 -0.99
C THR A 209 7.71 20.16 -2.43
N GLU A 210 7.52 21.45 -2.67
CA GLU A 210 7.76 22.06 -3.97
C GLU A 210 9.21 21.83 -4.48
N ALA A 211 10.19 21.83 -3.58
CA ALA A 211 11.58 21.58 -3.92
C ALA A 211 11.84 20.19 -4.52
N ASP A 212 10.98 19.23 -4.23
CA ASP A 212 11.10 17.84 -4.69
C ASP A 212 10.47 17.61 -6.09
N VAL A 213 9.68 18.57 -6.60
CA VAL A 213 8.97 18.46 -7.88
C VAL A 213 9.88 18.06 -9.06
N PRO A 214 11.07 18.67 -9.25
CA PRO A 214 11.93 18.27 -10.36
C PRO A 214 12.38 16.81 -10.32
N ALA A 215 12.65 16.28 -9.12
CA ALA A 215 13.06 14.89 -8.93
C ALA A 215 11.87 13.89 -9.05
N MET A 216 10.66 14.33 -8.74
CA MET A 216 9.44 13.49 -8.81
C MET A 216 8.78 13.51 -10.20
N ARG A 217 9.06 14.49 -11.04
CA ARG A 217 8.47 14.59 -12.39
C ARG A 217 8.69 13.33 -13.24
N PRO A 218 9.90 12.72 -13.28
CA PRO A 218 10.10 11.46 -14.00
C PRO A 218 9.21 10.31 -13.50
N TRP A 219 8.85 10.30 -12.20
CA TRP A 219 7.91 9.31 -11.65
C TRP A 219 6.49 9.50 -12.19
N ALA A 220 6.03 10.75 -12.24
CA ALA A 220 4.73 11.08 -12.82
C ALA A 220 4.67 10.73 -14.31
N GLU A 221 5.74 11.00 -15.05
CA GLU A 221 5.87 10.64 -16.47
C GLU A 221 5.86 9.13 -16.70
N ALA A 222 6.54 8.35 -15.84
CA ALA A 222 6.54 6.90 -15.90
C ALA A 222 5.14 6.32 -15.65
N LEU A 223 4.41 6.81 -14.64
CA LEU A 223 3.02 6.39 -14.38
C LEU A 223 2.09 6.72 -15.56
N ARG A 224 2.29 7.90 -16.18
CA ARG A 224 1.55 8.32 -17.38
C ARG A 224 1.83 7.39 -18.56
N ALA A 225 3.10 7.06 -18.80
CA ALA A 225 3.49 6.15 -19.88
C ALA A 225 2.89 4.74 -19.72
N MET A 226 2.67 4.32 -18.47
CA MET A 226 1.97 3.08 -18.14
C MET A 226 0.44 3.19 -18.18
N HIS A 227 -0.10 4.36 -18.51
CA HIS A 227 -1.55 4.64 -18.46
C HIS A 227 -2.17 4.38 -17.07
N TYR A 228 -1.40 4.59 -16.02
CA TYR A 228 -1.91 4.41 -14.65
C TYR A 228 -2.90 5.53 -14.29
N THR A 229 -4.11 5.16 -13.92
CA THR A 229 -5.18 6.07 -13.52
C THR A 229 -5.68 5.83 -12.10
N GLY A 230 -4.97 4.98 -11.36
CA GLY A 230 -5.39 4.55 -10.03
C GLY A 230 -5.08 5.55 -8.91
N ARG A 231 -4.88 5.02 -7.71
CA ARG A 231 -4.70 5.77 -6.47
C ARG A 231 -3.23 5.87 -6.09
N ILE A 232 -2.86 7.04 -5.57
CA ILE A 232 -1.53 7.33 -5.05
C ILE A 232 -1.67 7.84 -3.63
N SER A 233 -0.99 7.25 -2.66
CA SER A 233 -0.97 7.73 -1.28
C SER A 233 0.38 8.30 -0.88
N LEU A 234 0.37 9.39 -0.15
CA LEU A 234 1.54 9.83 0.61
C LEU A 234 1.72 8.88 1.81
N GLU A 235 2.75 8.04 1.75
CA GLU A 235 3.19 7.20 2.86
C GLU A 235 4.52 7.72 3.40
N CYS A 236 4.44 8.65 4.35
CA CYS A 236 5.55 9.47 4.78
C CYS A 236 5.79 9.40 6.28
N VAL A 237 7.02 9.68 6.69
CA VAL A 237 7.35 10.06 8.07
C VAL A 237 7.09 11.55 8.22
N PHE A 238 5.98 11.91 8.87
CA PHE A 238 5.63 13.31 9.13
C PHE A 238 6.47 13.87 10.29
N ARG A 239 7.52 14.62 9.96
CA ARG A 239 8.46 15.21 10.94
C ARG A 239 8.00 16.56 11.45
N SER A 240 7.19 17.30 10.70
CA SER A 240 6.44 18.48 11.14
C SER A 240 5.03 18.06 11.57
N ASP A 241 4.22 19.03 12.02
CA ASP A 241 2.81 18.72 12.22
C ASP A 241 2.18 18.25 10.89
N PHE A 242 1.21 17.36 11.01
CA PHE A 242 0.61 16.69 9.88
C PHE A 242 -0.02 17.67 8.88
N GLU A 243 -0.70 18.72 9.38
CA GLU A 243 -1.37 19.72 8.57
C GLU A 243 -0.38 20.50 7.70
N THR A 244 0.70 20.97 8.28
CA THR A 244 1.77 21.67 7.55
C THR A 244 2.38 20.77 6.49
N ALA A 245 2.66 19.51 6.83
CA ALA A 245 3.26 18.56 5.90
C ALA A 245 2.38 18.29 4.67
N ILE A 246 1.09 17.99 4.87
CA ILE A 246 0.18 17.70 3.76
C ILE A 246 -0.08 18.92 2.86
N ARG A 247 -0.09 20.13 3.43
CA ARG A 247 -0.22 21.37 2.64
C ARG A 247 1.03 21.63 1.81
N SER A 248 2.20 21.44 2.38
CA SER A 248 3.49 21.61 1.68
C SER A 248 3.69 20.61 0.55
N ALA A 249 2.98 19.47 0.58
CA ALA A 249 3.06 18.45 -0.45
C ALA A 249 2.24 18.74 -1.71
N TYR A 250 1.36 19.76 -1.72
CA TYR A 250 0.51 20.02 -2.88
C TYR A 250 1.25 20.18 -4.21
N PRO A 251 2.31 21.00 -4.33
CA PRO A 251 3.01 21.15 -5.60
C PRO A 251 3.57 19.83 -6.12
N ALA A 252 4.06 18.99 -5.20
CA ALA A 252 4.60 17.68 -5.54
C ALA A 252 3.52 16.64 -5.89
N THR A 253 2.32 16.73 -5.33
CA THR A 253 1.21 15.83 -5.65
C THR A 253 0.42 16.29 -6.87
N ASP A 254 0.35 17.59 -7.14
CA ASP A 254 -0.39 18.14 -8.29
C ASP A 254 0.19 17.67 -9.63
N ILE A 255 1.52 17.43 -9.74
CA ILE A 255 2.11 16.88 -10.97
C ILE A 255 1.56 15.49 -11.35
N PHE A 256 0.97 14.74 -10.40
CA PHE A 256 0.31 13.46 -10.68
C PHE A 256 -1.18 13.62 -11.01
N ARG A 257 -1.79 14.77 -10.68
CA ARG A 257 -3.19 15.08 -11.02
C ARG A 257 -3.34 15.64 -12.43
N GLU A 258 -2.35 16.37 -12.91
CA GLU A 258 -2.33 17.04 -14.21
C GLU A 258 -2.23 16.08 -15.42
N LEU A 259 -2.52 14.80 -15.21
CA LEU A 259 -2.32 13.73 -16.18
C LEU A 259 -3.62 13.22 -16.80
#